data_33b93a1bd7e7f6e450ec31e65b84ea6c
#
_entry.id   33b93a1bd7e7f6e450ec31e65b84ea6c
#
_cell.length_a   1.000
_cell.length_b   1.000
_cell.length_c   1.000
_cell.angle_alpha   90.00
_cell.angle_beta   90.00
_cell.angle_gamma   90.00
#
_symmetry.space_group_name_H-M   'P 1'
#
loop_
_entity.id
_entity.type
_entity.pdbx_description
1 polymer ?
#
loop_
_entity_poly.entity_id
_entity_poly.type
_entity_poly.pdbx_seq_one_letter_code
_entity_poly.pdbx_strand_id
1 'polypeptide(L)'
;MAKTVQPKDLEAEISKILDKYENQVQENLETVTKEIAQKGAKQIQANARQMFGGTGKYAKGWTTTDTGKRYAPGQTIHHKTMPGLPHLLENGHVSVVNGRRVGKANPHPHIAPVEEKIIEEYQKGVMSKL
;
A
#
# COMPACT_ATOMS: atom_id res chain seq x y z
N MET A 1 -37.82 -9.40 -3.41
CA MET A 1 -39.01 -9.09 -4.24
C MET A 1 -38.56 -8.55 -5.60
N ALA A 2 -39.04 -9.13 -6.66
CA ALA A 2 -38.68 -8.67 -8.00
C ALA A 2 -39.33 -7.31 -8.30
N LYS A 3 -38.56 -6.39 -8.85
CA LYS A 3 -39.04 -5.07 -9.25
C LYS A 3 -39.57 -5.13 -10.69
N THR A 4 -40.78 -4.61 -10.91
CA THR A 4 -41.37 -4.52 -12.23
C THR A 4 -41.06 -3.15 -12.84
N VAL A 5 -40.53 -3.14 -14.07
CA VAL A 5 -40.16 -1.91 -14.78
C VAL A 5 -40.85 -1.90 -16.13
N GLN A 6 -41.41 -0.74 -16.49
CA GLN A 6 -42.02 -0.54 -17.81
C GLN A 6 -40.92 -0.52 -18.88
N PRO A 7 -41.19 -1.06 -20.10
CA PRO A 7 -40.17 -1.09 -21.17
C PRO A 7 -39.54 0.27 -21.50
N LYS A 8 -40.33 1.36 -21.41
CA LYS A 8 -39.83 2.73 -21.63
C LYS A 8 -38.82 3.21 -20.59
N ASP A 9 -38.83 2.60 -19.40
CA ASP A 9 -37.99 2.97 -18.27
C ASP A 9 -36.82 2.00 -18.05
N LEU A 10 -36.74 0.94 -18.86
CA LEU A 10 -35.77 -0.15 -18.68
C LEU A 10 -34.34 0.35 -18.73
N GLU A 11 -33.99 1.19 -19.69
CA GLU A 11 -32.64 1.74 -19.86
C GLU A 11 -32.20 2.54 -18.61
N ALA A 12 -33.08 3.42 -18.14
CA ALA A 12 -32.79 4.21 -16.94
C ALA A 12 -32.62 3.34 -15.70
N GLU A 13 -33.42 2.30 -15.55
CA GLU A 13 -33.36 1.38 -14.42
C GLU A 13 -32.06 0.53 -14.45
N ILE A 14 -31.67 0.05 -15.63
CA ILE A 14 -30.39 -0.67 -15.80
C ILE A 14 -29.23 0.24 -15.46
N SER A 15 -29.24 1.49 -15.92
CA SER A 15 -28.19 2.47 -15.59
C SER A 15 -28.05 2.68 -14.08
N LYS A 16 -29.15 2.78 -13.36
CA LYS A 16 -29.15 2.94 -11.89
C LYS A 16 -28.51 1.73 -11.20
N ILE A 17 -28.83 0.52 -11.65
CA ILE A 17 -28.29 -0.72 -11.07
C ILE A 17 -26.79 -0.79 -11.32
N LEU A 18 -26.34 -0.48 -12.53
CA LEU A 18 -24.92 -0.48 -12.90
C LEU A 18 -24.13 0.57 -12.11
N ASP A 19 -24.66 1.78 -11.98
CA ASP A 19 -24.03 2.85 -11.21
C ASP A 19 -23.88 2.48 -9.74
N LYS A 20 -24.90 1.89 -9.16
CA LYS A 20 -24.87 1.43 -7.76
C LYS A 20 -23.80 0.33 -7.57
N TYR A 21 -23.74 -0.63 -8.48
CA TYR A 21 -22.74 -1.70 -8.44
C TYR A 21 -21.32 -1.13 -8.58
N GLU A 22 -21.12 -0.24 -9.54
CA GLU A 22 -19.83 0.43 -9.76
C GLU A 22 -19.36 1.18 -8.52
N ASN A 23 -20.23 1.97 -7.90
CA ASN A 23 -19.90 2.71 -6.69
C ASN A 23 -19.53 1.78 -5.53
N GLN A 24 -20.24 0.67 -5.38
CA GLN A 24 -19.96 -0.30 -4.33
C GLN A 24 -18.62 -0.99 -4.54
N VAL A 25 -18.29 -1.38 -5.76
CA VAL A 25 -16.99 -1.97 -6.11
C VAL A 25 -15.88 -0.96 -5.83
N GLN A 26 -16.07 0.30 -6.23
CA GLN A 26 -15.11 1.37 -5.98
C GLN A 26 -14.82 1.55 -4.49
N GLU A 27 -15.86 1.65 -3.66
CA GLU A 27 -15.72 1.77 -2.21
C GLU A 27 -14.99 0.58 -1.60
N ASN A 28 -15.34 -0.63 -2.04
CA ASN A 28 -14.69 -1.85 -1.55
C ASN A 28 -13.21 -1.89 -1.90
N LEU A 29 -12.85 -1.50 -3.12
CA LEU A 29 -11.44 -1.45 -3.55
C LEU A 29 -10.65 -0.39 -2.78
N GLU A 30 -11.23 0.78 -2.54
CA GLU A 30 -10.61 1.83 -1.74
C GLU A 30 -10.35 1.37 -0.31
N THR A 31 -11.34 0.72 0.30
CA THR A 31 -11.25 0.20 1.66
C THR A 31 -10.15 -0.86 1.78
N VAL A 32 -10.13 -1.84 0.88
CA VAL A 32 -9.12 -2.90 0.88
C VAL A 32 -7.73 -2.32 0.67
N THR A 33 -7.57 -1.41 -0.29
CA THR A 33 -6.29 -0.78 -0.60
C THR A 33 -5.74 -0.05 0.61
N LYS A 34 -6.57 0.73 1.29
CA LYS A 34 -6.18 1.48 2.50
C LYS A 34 -5.81 0.55 3.65
N GLU A 35 -6.62 -0.46 3.92
CA GLU A 35 -6.38 -1.40 5.01
C GLU A 35 -5.07 -2.19 4.81
N ILE A 36 -4.84 -2.70 3.60
CA ILE A 36 -3.63 -3.45 3.28
C ILE A 36 -2.39 -2.57 3.35
N ALA A 37 -2.47 -1.33 2.85
CA ALA A 37 -1.36 -0.38 2.94
C ALA A 37 -1.00 -0.06 4.39
N GLN A 38 -1.99 0.21 5.23
CA GLN A 38 -1.77 0.49 6.65
C GLN A 38 -1.17 -0.73 7.37
N LYS A 39 -1.64 -1.92 7.06
CA LYS A 39 -1.10 -3.17 7.59
C LYS A 39 0.36 -3.35 7.17
N GLY A 40 0.66 -3.10 5.90
CA GLY A 40 2.03 -3.15 5.37
C GLY A 40 2.96 -2.17 6.06
N ALA A 41 2.53 -0.92 6.24
CA ALA A 41 3.31 0.10 6.94
C ALA A 41 3.62 -0.30 8.38
N LYS A 42 2.63 -0.84 9.09
CA LYS A 42 2.83 -1.33 10.47
C LYS A 42 3.79 -2.51 10.52
N GLN A 43 3.73 -3.40 9.56
CA GLN A 43 4.64 -4.54 9.50
C GLN A 43 6.07 -4.09 9.21
N ILE A 44 6.26 -3.11 8.31
CA ILE A 44 7.57 -2.52 8.07
C ILE A 44 8.10 -1.84 9.33
N GLN A 45 7.26 -1.10 10.05
CA GLN A 45 7.63 -0.50 11.33
C GLN A 45 8.13 -1.56 12.32
N ALA A 46 7.41 -2.66 12.46
CA ALA A 46 7.79 -3.74 13.35
C ALA A 46 9.12 -4.37 12.97
N ASN A 47 9.31 -4.65 11.67
CA ASN A 47 10.57 -5.20 11.16
C ASN A 47 11.74 -4.24 11.37
N ALA A 48 11.55 -2.97 11.08
CA ALA A 48 12.56 -1.94 11.25
C ALA A 48 12.94 -1.76 12.72
N ARG A 49 11.97 -1.79 13.61
CA ARG A 49 12.22 -1.69 15.06
C ARG A 49 13.05 -2.86 15.56
N GLN A 50 12.76 -4.06 15.08
CA GLN A 50 13.49 -5.27 15.44
C GLN A 50 14.91 -5.25 14.90
N MET A 51 15.10 -4.82 13.64
CA MET A 51 16.41 -4.83 12.99
C MET A 51 17.34 -3.70 13.42
N PHE A 52 16.78 -2.48 13.56
CA PHE A 52 17.61 -1.29 13.77
C PHE A 52 17.60 -0.77 15.21
N GLY A 53 16.61 -1.14 15.99
CA GLY A 53 16.55 -0.80 17.42
C GLY A 53 16.65 0.70 17.71
N GLY A 54 17.50 1.07 18.65
CA GLY A 54 17.76 2.46 19.03
C GLY A 54 16.53 3.17 19.60
N THR A 55 16.33 4.43 19.23
CA THR A 55 15.18 5.23 19.66
C THR A 55 13.87 4.85 18.95
N GLY A 56 13.94 4.05 17.90
CA GLY A 56 12.81 3.71 17.07
C GLY A 56 12.35 4.83 16.14
N LYS A 57 13.12 5.90 16.02
CA LYS A 57 12.77 7.06 15.20
C LYS A 57 12.60 6.68 13.71
N TYR A 58 13.48 5.85 13.19
CA TYR A 58 13.36 5.35 11.82
C TYR A 58 12.09 4.53 11.64
N ALA A 59 11.84 3.57 12.52
CA ALA A 59 10.66 2.71 12.43
C ALA A 59 9.36 3.51 12.49
N LYS A 60 9.27 4.51 13.36
CA LYS A 60 8.07 5.35 13.51
C LYS A 60 7.76 6.22 12.29
N GLY A 61 8.73 6.45 11.42
CA GLY A 61 8.56 7.32 10.25
C GLY A 61 7.79 6.69 9.10
N TRP A 62 7.52 5.39 9.14
CA TRP A 62 6.75 4.72 8.09
C TRP A 62 5.27 5.10 8.16
N THR A 63 4.72 5.48 7.03
CA THR A 63 3.32 5.91 6.90
C THR A 63 2.77 5.60 5.52
N THR A 64 1.50 5.87 5.33
CA THR A 64 0.81 5.71 4.06
C THR A 64 0.22 7.03 3.59
N THR A 65 0.18 7.22 2.28
CA THR A 65 -0.46 8.37 1.65
C THR A 65 -1.36 7.87 0.52
N ASP A 66 -2.54 8.44 0.41
CA ASP A 66 -3.45 8.15 -0.69
C ASP A 66 -2.89 8.77 -1.98
N THR A 67 -2.56 7.92 -2.94
CA THR A 67 -2.04 8.31 -4.26
C THR A 67 -2.96 7.84 -5.39
N GLY A 68 -4.13 7.30 -5.03
CA GLY A 68 -5.09 6.80 -5.99
C GLY A 68 -5.95 7.89 -6.62
N LYS A 69 -6.71 7.46 -7.62
CA LYS A 69 -7.73 8.25 -8.30
C LYS A 69 -9.06 7.52 -8.19
N ARG A 70 -10.16 8.18 -8.57
CA ARG A 70 -11.52 7.65 -8.42
C ARG A 70 -11.68 6.20 -8.91
N TYR A 71 -11.14 5.87 -10.10
CA TYR A 71 -11.26 4.52 -10.66
C TYR A 71 -9.96 3.72 -10.59
N ALA A 72 -8.99 4.22 -9.84
CA ALA A 72 -7.69 3.59 -9.65
C ALA A 72 -7.21 3.84 -8.24
N PRO A 73 -7.83 3.18 -7.23
CA PRO A 73 -7.42 3.38 -5.84
C PRO A 73 -5.97 2.96 -5.64
N GLY A 74 -5.25 3.73 -4.86
CA GLY A 74 -3.84 3.48 -4.60
C GLY A 74 -3.40 4.11 -3.30
N GLN A 75 -2.45 3.46 -2.66
CA GLN A 75 -1.78 3.95 -1.46
C GLN A 75 -0.29 3.78 -1.64
N THR A 76 0.47 4.73 -1.16
CA THR A 76 1.93 4.64 -1.14
C THR A 76 2.40 4.50 0.29
N ILE A 77 3.18 3.47 0.56
CA ILE A 77 3.86 3.29 1.84
C ILE A 77 5.23 3.95 1.71
N HIS A 78 5.53 4.92 2.56
CA HIS A 78 6.78 5.66 2.49
C HIS A 78 7.25 6.11 3.86
N HIS A 79 8.50 6.54 3.95
CA HIS A 79 9.07 7.14 5.15
C HIS A 79 8.90 8.65 5.10
N LYS A 80 8.18 9.23 6.05
CA LYS A 80 7.80 10.66 6.01
C LYS A 80 8.93 11.63 6.30
N THR A 81 9.93 11.22 7.09
CA THR A 81 11.02 12.10 7.53
C THR A 81 12.37 11.82 6.88
N MET A 82 12.61 10.59 6.44
CA MET A 82 13.88 10.16 5.86
C MET A 82 13.65 9.39 4.55
N PRO A 83 13.15 10.04 3.49
CA PRO A 83 12.74 9.32 2.28
C PRO A 83 13.88 8.66 1.51
N GLY A 84 15.11 9.14 1.68
CA GLY A 84 16.28 8.56 1.00
C GLY A 84 16.96 7.42 1.75
N LEU A 85 16.61 7.18 3.00
CA LEU A 85 17.27 6.17 3.84
C LEU A 85 16.81 4.74 3.59
N PRO A 86 15.52 4.47 3.33
CA PRO A 86 15.02 3.10 3.21
C PRO A 86 15.77 2.24 2.19
N HIS A 87 16.03 2.75 1.00
CA HIS A 87 16.70 1.95 -0.04
C HIS A 87 18.16 1.65 0.30
N LEU A 88 18.83 2.54 1.04
CA LEU A 88 20.20 2.31 1.48
C LEU A 88 20.26 1.18 2.53
N LEU A 89 19.30 1.16 3.45
CA LEU A 89 19.21 0.10 4.45
C LEU A 89 18.79 -1.22 3.83
N GLU A 90 17.85 -1.18 2.90
CA GLU A 90 17.31 -2.38 2.25
C GLU A 90 18.35 -3.10 1.40
N ASN A 91 19.11 -2.35 0.60
CA ASN A 91 20.03 -2.89 -0.41
C ASN A 91 21.50 -2.81 0.00
N GLY A 92 21.80 -2.13 1.10
CA GLY A 92 23.18 -1.81 1.45
C GLY A 92 23.72 -0.67 0.60
N HIS A 93 24.90 -0.19 0.95
CA HIS A 93 25.55 0.89 0.19
C HIS A 93 27.05 0.91 0.45
N VAL A 94 27.76 1.60 -0.43
CA VAL A 94 29.19 1.86 -0.31
C VAL A 94 29.37 3.28 0.21
N SER A 95 30.16 3.43 1.26
CA SER A 95 30.53 4.74 1.81
C SER A 95 31.76 5.28 1.07
N VAL A 96 31.65 6.52 0.59
CA VAL A 96 32.71 7.19 -0.16
C VAL A 96 33.02 8.53 0.53
N VAL A 97 34.30 8.75 0.82
CA VAL A 97 34.81 10.00 1.36
C VAL A 97 35.96 10.49 0.49
N ASN A 98 35.86 11.73 -0.03
CA ASN A 98 36.86 12.33 -0.92
C ASN A 98 37.20 11.45 -2.14
N GLY A 99 36.20 10.83 -2.75
CA GLY A 99 36.38 9.93 -3.90
C GLY A 99 36.91 8.55 -3.55
N ARG A 100 37.17 8.27 -2.28
CA ARG A 100 37.67 6.98 -1.83
C ARG A 100 36.60 6.15 -1.17
N ARG A 101 36.59 4.85 -1.50
CA ARG A 101 35.74 3.86 -0.86
C ARG A 101 36.25 3.57 0.55
N VAL A 102 35.52 3.97 1.59
CA VAL A 102 35.93 3.84 2.99
C VAL A 102 35.19 2.75 3.76
N GLY A 103 34.12 2.22 3.20
CA GLY A 103 33.36 1.16 3.86
C GLY A 103 32.19 0.68 3.02
N LYS A 104 31.55 -0.37 3.53
CA LYS A 104 30.37 -0.98 2.91
C LYS A 104 29.38 -1.32 4.01
N ALA A 105 28.13 -0.85 3.87
CA ALA A 105 27.04 -1.28 4.70
C ALA A 105 26.37 -2.50 4.07
N ASN A 106 26.11 -3.53 4.87
CA ASN A 106 25.41 -4.72 4.42
C ASN A 106 23.91 -4.44 4.25
N PRO A 107 23.22 -5.15 3.33
CA PRO A 107 21.79 -5.02 3.18
C PRO A 107 21.05 -5.56 4.41
N HIS A 108 19.96 -4.89 4.76
CA HIS A 108 19.04 -5.29 5.83
C HIS A 108 17.60 -5.29 5.27
N PRO A 109 17.20 -6.36 4.56
CA PRO A 109 15.87 -6.42 3.96
C PRO A 109 14.78 -6.41 5.02
N HIS A 110 14.02 -5.33 5.08
CA HIS A 110 12.89 -5.15 5.99
C HIS A 110 11.62 -4.75 5.24
N ILE A 111 11.75 -4.40 3.96
CA ILE A 111 10.65 -3.99 3.10
C ILE A 111 10.24 -5.14 2.17
N ALA A 112 11.18 -5.79 1.49
CA ALA A 112 10.90 -6.84 0.51
C ALA A 112 10.03 -7.98 1.06
N PRO A 113 10.26 -8.52 2.27
CA PRO A 113 9.39 -9.55 2.82
C PRO A 113 7.96 -9.10 3.04
N VAL A 114 7.78 -7.83 3.42
CA VAL A 114 6.46 -7.23 3.62
C VAL A 114 5.77 -7.02 2.27
N GLU A 115 6.50 -6.52 1.28
CA GLU A 115 5.99 -6.30 -0.07
C GLU A 115 5.40 -7.58 -0.67
N GLU A 116 6.12 -8.68 -0.62
CA GLU A 116 5.65 -9.98 -1.11
C GLU A 116 4.36 -10.41 -0.42
N LYS A 117 4.30 -10.26 0.88
CA LYS A 117 3.15 -10.65 1.69
C LYS A 117 1.93 -9.78 1.41
N ILE A 118 2.10 -8.46 1.34
CA ILE A 118 0.96 -7.55 1.12
C ILE A 118 0.41 -7.65 -0.29
N ILE A 119 1.23 -7.94 -1.29
CA ILE A 119 0.75 -8.18 -2.66
C ILE A 119 -0.20 -9.37 -2.66
N GLU A 120 0.19 -10.47 -2.04
CA GLU A 120 -0.66 -11.65 -1.93
C GLU A 120 -1.95 -11.36 -1.15
N GLU A 121 -1.85 -10.68 -0.02
CA GLU A 121 -3.01 -10.31 0.80
C GLU A 121 -3.95 -9.34 0.06
N TYR A 122 -3.39 -8.42 -0.71
CA TYR A 122 -4.17 -7.48 -1.51
C TYR A 122 -4.98 -8.21 -2.58
N GLN A 123 -4.36 -9.13 -3.30
CA GLN A 123 -5.05 -9.94 -4.31
C GLN A 123 -6.21 -10.73 -3.69
N LYS A 124 -5.99 -11.37 -2.56
CA LYS A 124 -7.03 -12.10 -1.83
C LYS A 124 -8.14 -11.19 -1.34
N GLY A 125 -7.78 -10.03 -0.81
CA GLY A 125 -8.74 -9.03 -0.31
C GLY A 125 -9.64 -8.49 -1.42
N VAL A 126 -9.07 -8.17 -2.57
CA VAL A 126 -9.84 -7.71 -3.74
C VAL A 126 -10.78 -8.80 -4.23
N MET A 127 -10.28 -10.03 -4.37
CA MET A 127 -11.11 -11.16 -4.81
C MET A 127 -12.30 -11.41 -3.88
N SER A 128 -12.12 -11.25 -2.59
CA SER A 128 -13.19 -11.47 -1.61
C SER A 128 -14.28 -10.38 -1.65
N LYS A 129 -14.00 -9.21 -2.23
CA LYS A 129 -14.91 -8.07 -2.30
C LYS A 129 -15.62 -7.94 -3.66
N LEU A 130 -15.20 -8.69 -4.62
CA LEU A 130 -15.86 -8.78 -5.92
C LEU A 130 -16.92 -9.90 -5.89
#